data_a1f04c78cb682d7b4e6bd28ff9395356
#
_entry.id   a1f04c78cb682d7b4e6bd28ff9395356
#
_cell.length_a   1.000
_cell.length_b   1.000
_cell.length_c   1.000
_cell.angle_alpha   90.00
_cell.angle_beta   90.00
_cell.angle_gamma   90.00
#
_symmetry.space_group_name_H-M   'P 1'
#
loop_
_entity.id
_entity.type
_entity.pdbx_description
1 polymer ?
#
loop_
_entity_poly.entity_id
_entity_poly.type
_entity_poly.pdbx_seq_one_letter_code
_entity_poly.pdbx_strand_id
1 'polypeptide(L)'
;MLGKMRGKQINKYISNYVVFDLETTGVSPSNDSIIEISAVKVNNGVIVDEFSKLVNPLRPIPPQATAVNNITDEMVANSPSIDEVMPEFLNFIEDYTLVGHNIHCFDMKYIWRICEMLYDETVANNYLDTLPFSRKKLPNLAKHRLADLAAHYNISTEGAHRALNDCIINQKCFELMEKEIDQNISEKTCPKCGSQLKLRNGIYGEFYGCTGFPACRYTENIK
;
A
#
# COMPACT_ATOMS: atom_id res chain seq x y z
N MET A 1 10.84 -11.33 -4.16
CA MET A 1 11.74 -12.49 -4.02
C MET A 1 11.91 -12.87 -2.57
N LEU A 2 12.12 -14.15 -2.29
CA LEU A 2 12.41 -14.61 -0.93
C LEU A 2 13.84 -14.25 -0.52
N GLY A 3 14.05 -14.03 0.78
CA GLY A 3 15.34 -13.72 1.36
C GLY A 3 15.32 -13.83 2.89
N LYS A 4 16.48 -13.67 3.52
CA LYS A 4 16.61 -13.75 4.99
C LYS A 4 16.16 -12.48 5.71
N MET A 5 15.95 -11.39 5.00
CA MET A 5 15.50 -10.12 5.58
C MET A 5 14.26 -9.60 4.86
N ARG A 6 13.33 -9.05 5.63
CA ARG A 6 12.14 -8.36 5.12
C ARG A 6 12.54 -7.11 4.34
N GLY A 7 11.79 -6.81 3.28
CA GLY A 7 11.93 -5.57 2.52
C GLY A 7 11.67 -4.33 3.36
N LYS A 8 12.12 -3.19 2.86
CA LYS A 8 12.00 -1.89 3.54
C LYS A 8 10.72 -1.17 3.11
N GLN A 9 10.10 -0.49 4.06
CA GLN A 9 9.04 0.46 3.73
C GLN A 9 9.63 1.70 3.05
N ILE A 10 9.06 2.09 1.91
CA ILE A 10 9.40 3.30 1.19
C ILE A 10 8.25 4.31 1.26
N ASN A 11 8.56 5.60 1.14
CA ASN A 11 7.60 6.70 1.33
C ASN A 11 7.58 7.68 0.14
N LYS A 12 8.00 7.21 -1.04
CA LYS A 12 7.98 7.98 -2.28
C LYS A 12 7.28 7.19 -3.36
N TYR A 13 6.61 7.89 -4.28
CA TYR A 13 5.98 7.29 -5.45
C TYR A 13 6.98 6.49 -6.30
N ILE A 14 6.48 5.42 -6.87
CA ILE A 14 7.15 4.58 -7.86
C ILE A 14 6.15 4.30 -9.00
N SER A 15 6.63 4.22 -10.24
CA SER A 15 5.77 4.02 -11.44
C SER A 15 5.55 2.54 -11.80
N ASN A 16 6.41 1.64 -11.30
CA ASN A 16 6.33 0.21 -11.54
C ASN A 16 6.23 -0.53 -10.21
N TYR A 17 5.12 -1.19 -9.97
CA TYR A 17 4.80 -1.81 -8.68
C TYR A 17 3.72 -2.90 -8.82
N VAL A 18 3.52 -3.66 -7.76
CA VAL A 18 2.38 -4.57 -7.62
C VAL A 18 1.53 -4.09 -6.46
N VAL A 19 0.25 -3.77 -6.71
CA VAL A 19 -0.72 -3.61 -5.62
C VAL A 19 -1.24 -4.99 -5.25
N PHE A 20 -1.31 -5.30 -3.96
CA PHE A 20 -1.99 -6.51 -3.52
C PHE A 20 -2.84 -6.25 -2.28
N ASP A 21 -3.82 -7.10 -2.09
CA ASP A 21 -4.76 -7.09 -0.98
C ASP A 21 -5.15 -8.52 -0.62
N LEU A 22 -5.50 -8.76 0.64
CA LEU A 22 -5.86 -10.06 1.19
C LEU A 22 -7.23 -10.04 1.83
N GLU A 23 -8.03 -11.09 1.56
CA GLU A 23 -9.15 -11.44 2.42
C GLU A 23 -8.75 -12.57 3.37
N THR A 24 -9.20 -12.48 4.61
CA THR A 24 -8.77 -13.39 5.67
C THR A 24 -9.93 -13.83 6.55
N THR A 25 -9.74 -14.91 7.32
CA THR A 25 -10.72 -15.40 8.30
C THR A 25 -10.83 -14.53 9.55
N GLY A 26 -9.95 -13.52 9.70
CA GLY A 26 -9.91 -12.61 10.84
C GLY A 26 -8.69 -11.71 10.79
N VAL A 27 -8.42 -10.99 11.88
CA VAL A 27 -7.41 -9.91 11.92
C VAL A 27 -6.07 -10.31 12.53
N SER A 28 -5.92 -11.54 12.98
CA SER A 28 -4.72 -12.03 13.67
C SER A 28 -3.85 -12.86 12.72
N PRO A 29 -2.73 -12.36 12.21
CA PRO A 29 -1.85 -13.14 11.34
C PRO A 29 -1.36 -14.45 11.95
N SER A 30 -1.33 -14.55 13.29
CA SER A 30 -0.91 -15.76 14.00
C SER A 30 -1.98 -16.86 14.04
N ASN A 31 -3.26 -16.47 14.02
CA ASN A 31 -4.38 -17.36 14.28
C ASN A 31 -5.34 -17.50 13.09
N ASP A 32 -5.31 -16.54 12.17
CA ASP A 32 -6.21 -16.49 11.03
C ASP A 32 -5.52 -16.89 9.74
N SER A 33 -6.33 -17.25 8.76
CA SER A 33 -5.88 -17.77 7.46
C SER A 33 -6.27 -16.82 6.34
N ILE A 34 -5.49 -16.78 5.28
CA ILE A 34 -5.85 -16.13 4.03
C ILE A 34 -6.91 -16.98 3.32
N ILE A 35 -7.93 -16.32 2.76
CA ILE A 35 -9.01 -16.93 1.96
C ILE A 35 -9.13 -16.34 0.54
N GLU A 36 -8.51 -15.19 0.27
CA GLU A 36 -8.29 -14.66 -1.08
C GLU A 36 -6.98 -13.88 -1.11
N ILE A 37 -6.21 -14.03 -2.19
CA ILE A 37 -5.07 -13.18 -2.53
C ILE A 37 -5.35 -12.59 -3.90
N SER A 38 -5.33 -11.28 -4.00
CA SER A 38 -5.43 -10.60 -5.28
C SER A 38 -4.32 -9.57 -5.44
N ALA A 39 -3.89 -9.37 -6.67
CA ALA A 39 -2.87 -8.39 -7.00
C ALA A 39 -3.05 -7.85 -8.42
N VAL A 40 -2.59 -6.63 -8.65
CA VAL A 40 -2.46 -6.04 -9.98
C VAL A 40 -1.03 -5.56 -10.19
N LYS A 41 -0.46 -5.92 -11.33
CA LYS A 41 0.87 -5.46 -11.76
C LYS A 41 0.72 -4.17 -12.54
N VAL A 42 1.49 -3.17 -12.16
CA VAL A 42 1.38 -1.81 -12.72
C VAL A 42 2.72 -1.41 -13.32
N ASN A 43 2.68 -0.96 -14.58
CA ASN A 43 3.82 -0.39 -15.27
C ASN A 43 3.45 1.02 -15.79
N ASN A 44 4.23 2.02 -15.39
CA ASN A 44 3.99 3.43 -15.71
C ASN A 44 2.56 3.88 -15.41
N GLY A 45 2.04 3.49 -14.25
CA GLY A 45 0.69 3.85 -13.79
C GLY A 45 -0.47 3.09 -14.46
N VAL A 46 -0.17 2.13 -15.35
CA VAL A 46 -1.18 1.32 -16.06
C VAL A 46 -1.14 -0.12 -15.55
N ILE A 47 -2.29 -0.69 -15.25
CA ILE A 47 -2.43 -2.12 -14.93
C ILE A 47 -2.13 -2.92 -16.19
N VAL A 48 -1.15 -3.84 -16.10
CA VAL A 48 -0.70 -4.69 -17.22
C VAL A 48 -0.98 -6.16 -16.99
N ASP A 49 -1.20 -6.59 -15.74
CA ASP A 49 -1.49 -7.98 -15.39
C ASP A 49 -2.27 -8.06 -14.08
N GLU A 50 -3.01 -9.14 -13.87
CA GLU A 50 -3.85 -9.37 -12.71
C GLU A 50 -3.66 -10.79 -12.17
N PHE A 51 -3.69 -10.91 -10.85
CA PHE A 51 -3.66 -12.17 -10.11
C PHE A 51 -4.83 -12.18 -9.13
N SER A 52 -5.63 -13.23 -9.10
CA SER A 52 -6.67 -13.38 -8.09
C SER A 52 -6.94 -14.87 -7.87
N LYS A 53 -6.81 -15.31 -6.61
CA LYS A 53 -7.03 -16.69 -6.20
C LYS A 53 -7.78 -16.75 -4.88
N LEU A 54 -8.88 -17.51 -4.87
CA LEU A 54 -9.45 -17.99 -3.62
C LEU A 54 -8.54 -19.06 -3.02
N VAL A 55 -8.48 -19.10 -1.71
CA VAL A 55 -7.62 -20.01 -0.94
C VAL A 55 -8.48 -20.80 0.04
N ASN A 56 -8.37 -22.12 0.03
CA ASN A 56 -9.00 -22.95 1.04
C ASN A 56 -8.22 -22.84 2.37
N PRO A 57 -8.83 -22.29 3.43
CA PRO A 57 -8.15 -22.13 4.71
C PRO A 57 -8.00 -23.44 5.50
N LEU A 58 -8.55 -24.57 4.98
CA LEU A 58 -8.63 -25.89 5.62
C LEU A 58 -9.28 -25.85 7.02
N ARG A 59 -10.15 -24.88 7.23
CA ARG A 59 -10.92 -24.64 8.48
C ARG A 59 -12.15 -23.82 8.16
N PRO A 60 -13.23 -23.86 8.97
CA PRO A 60 -14.40 -23.03 8.76
C PRO A 60 -14.08 -21.53 8.78
N ILE A 61 -14.72 -20.79 7.90
CA ILE A 61 -14.65 -19.32 7.86
C ILE A 61 -15.64 -18.77 8.91
N PRO A 62 -15.18 -17.95 9.86
CA PRO A 62 -16.07 -17.33 10.83
C PRO A 62 -17.14 -16.47 10.16
N PRO A 63 -18.42 -16.52 10.60
CA PRO A 63 -19.49 -15.71 10.02
C PRO A 63 -19.19 -14.21 9.97
N GLN A 64 -18.40 -13.71 10.94
CA GLN A 64 -17.98 -12.31 10.99
C GLN A 64 -17.05 -11.94 9.81
N ALA A 65 -16.18 -12.86 9.36
CA ALA A 65 -15.33 -12.65 8.20
C ALA A 65 -16.18 -12.66 6.91
N THR A 66 -17.06 -13.66 6.75
CA THR A 66 -18.00 -13.72 5.63
C THR A 66 -18.89 -12.47 5.54
N ALA A 67 -19.32 -11.91 6.68
CA ALA A 67 -20.11 -10.68 6.71
C ALA A 67 -19.35 -9.45 6.18
N VAL A 68 -18.01 -9.48 6.15
CA VAL A 68 -17.16 -8.39 5.64
C VAL A 68 -16.82 -8.61 4.16
N ASN A 69 -16.30 -9.80 3.81
CA ASN A 69 -15.74 -10.07 2.47
C ASN A 69 -16.65 -10.90 1.56
N ASN A 70 -17.79 -11.37 2.05
CA ASN A 70 -18.75 -12.20 1.33
C ASN A 70 -18.19 -13.54 0.82
N ILE A 71 -17.08 -14.02 1.37
CA ILE A 71 -16.51 -15.33 1.02
C ILE A 71 -17.07 -16.36 1.99
N THR A 72 -17.63 -17.46 1.43
CA THR A 72 -18.23 -18.55 2.19
C THR A 72 -17.37 -19.82 2.11
N ASP A 73 -17.63 -20.77 3.01
CA ASP A 73 -16.96 -22.08 3.00
C ASP A 73 -17.17 -22.81 1.66
N GLU A 74 -18.36 -22.70 1.06
CA GLU A 74 -18.68 -23.33 -0.21
C GLU A 74 -17.83 -22.76 -1.36
N MET A 75 -17.54 -21.46 -1.34
CA MET A 75 -16.73 -20.79 -2.37
C MET A 75 -15.29 -21.27 -2.37
N VAL A 76 -14.74 -21.58 -1.20
CA VAL A 76 -13.34 -21.99 -1.04
C VAL A 76 -13.13 -23.51 -0.96
N ALA A 77 -14.22 -24.29 -0.87
CA ALA A 77 -14.15 -25.75 -0.63
C ALA A 77 -13.26 -26.51 -1.63
N ASN A 78 -13.27 -26.09 -2.89
CA ASN A 78 -12.49 -26.70 -3.98
C ASN A 78 -11.30 -25.80 -4.41
N SER A 79 -11.01 -24.74 -3.68
CA SER A 79 -9.86 -23.88 -3.96
C SER A 79 -8.55 -24.52 -3.49
N PRO A 80 -7.42 -24.17 -4.10
CA PRO A 80 -6.12 -24.65 -3.64
C PRO A 80 -5.83 -24.10 -2.24
N SER A 81 -4.95 -24.80 -1.53
CA SER A 81 -4.44 -24.37 -0.22
C SER A 81 -3.39 -23.26 -0.36
N ILE A 82 -3.00 -22.63 0.76
CA ILE A 82 -2.04 -21.52 0.74
C ILE A 82 -0.65 -21.92 0.27
N ASP A 83 -0.22 -23.16 0.53
CA ASP A 83 1.04 -23.71 0.08
C ASP A 83 1.10 -23.93 -1.44
N GLU A 84 -0.06 -24.12 -2.08
CA GLU A 84 -0.19 -24.21 -3.54
C GLU A 84 -0.26 -22.82 -4.19
N VAL A 85 -0.95 -21.85 -3.56
CA VAL A 85 -1.14 -20.50 -4.12
C VAL A 85 0.08 -19.60 -3.92
N MET A 86 0.79 -19.75 -2.79
CA MET A 86 1.91 -18.85 -2.46
C MET A 86 3.03 -18.87 -3.51
N PRO A 87 3.47 -20.01 -4.07
CA PRO A 87 4.46 -20.01 -5.15
C PRO A 87 4.03 -19.21 -6.38
N GLU A 88 2.73 -19.29 -6.76
CA GLU A 88 2.19 -18.55 -7.90
C GLU A 88 2.20 -17.05 -7.61
N PHE A 89 1.78 -16.65 -6.39
CA PHE A 89 1.81 -15.25 -5.96
C PHE A 89 3.24 -14.70 -5.93
N LEU A 90 4.20 -15.44 -5.38
CA LEU A 90 5.62 -15.04 -5.36
C LEU A 90 6.20 -14.88 -6.77
N ASN A 91 5.82 -15.76 -7.70
CA ASN A 91 6.20 -15.63 -9.10
C ASN A 91 5.56 -14.41 -9.76
N PHE A 92 4.31 -14.07 -9.41
CA PHE A 92 3.63 -12.90 -9.94
C PHE A 92 4.27 -11.59 -9.48
N ILE A 93 4.62 -11.48 -8.17
CA ILE A 93 5.19 -10.24 -7.63
C ILE A 93 6.65 -10.00 -8.02
N GLU A 94 7.39 -11.05 -8.41
CA GLU A 94 8.81 -10.96 -8.78
C GLU A 94 9.61 -10.09 -7.79
N ASP A 95 10.36 -9.09 -8.28
CA ASP A 95 11.12 -8.12 -7.49
C ASP A 95 10.46 -6.72 -7.40
N TYR A 96 9.21 -6.62 -7.86
CA TYR A 96 8.46 -5.36 -7.80
C TYR A 96 8.30 -4.85 -6.37
N THR A 97 8.24 -3.53 -6.22
CA THR A 97 7.80 -2.93 -4.96
C THR A 97 6.32 -3.25 -4.74
N LEU A 98 5.98 -3.70 -3.54
CA LEU A 98 4.61 -4.02 -3.16
C LEU A 98 3.90 -2.77 -2.65
N VAL A 99 2.66 -2.56 -3.06
CA VAL A 99 1.81 -1.44 -2.64
C VAL A 99 0.51 -1.99 -2.06
N GLY A 100 0.00 -1.38 -1.01
CA GLY A 100 -1.29 -1.76 -0.44
C GLY A 100 -1.76 -0.72 0.58
N HIS A 101 -3.03 -0.78 0.97
CA HIS A 101 -3.62 0.15 1.92
C HIS A 101 -3.60 -0.43 3.34
N ASN A 102 -2.88 0.20 4.27
CA ASN A 102 -2.58 -0.33 5.60
C ASN A 102 -1.76 -1.65 5.56
N ILE A 103 -1.07 -1.87 4.47
CA ILE A 103 -0.36 -3.11 4.12
C ILE A 103 0.69 -3.49 5.18
N HIS A 104 1.37 -2.51 5.78
CA HIS A 104 2.38 -2.74 6.81
C HIS A 104 1.80 -3.40 8.05
N CYS A 105 0.63 -2.95 8.47
CA CYS A 105 0.01 -3.42 9.71
C CYS A 105 -0.77 -4.71 9.54
N PHE A 106 -1.16 -5.07 8.30
CA PHE A 106 -2.03 -6.19 8.02
C PHE A 106 -1.42 -7.17 7.02
N ASP A 107 -1.53 -6.94 5.73
CA ASP A 107 -1.24 -7.89 4.66
C ASP A 107 0.18 -8.43 4.68
N MET A 108 1.16 -7.55 4.83
CA MET A 108 2.57 -7.96 4.90
C MET A 108 2.87 -8.92 6.05
N LYS A 109 2.14 -8.82 7.16
CA LYS A 109 2.34 -9.72 8.31
C LYS A 109 1.89 -11.15 8.00
N TYR A 110 0.79 -11.30 7.23
CA TYR A 110 0.36 -12.61 6.74
C TYR A 110 1.39 -13.19 5.76
N ILE A 111 1.80 -12.42 4.77
CA ILE A 111 2.75 -12.86 3.76
C ILE A 111 4.09 -13.24 4.39
N TRP A 112 4.65 -12.40 5.27
CA TRP A 112 5.91 -12.71 5.96
C TRP A 112 5.81 -14.01 6.75
N ARG A 113 4.75 -14.16 7.56
CA ARG A 113 4.55 -15.38 8.36
C ARG A 113 4.43 -16.63 7.50
N ILE A 114 3.66 -16.57 6.42
CA ILE A 114 3.46 -17.73 5.55
C ILE A 114 4.76 -18.10 4.84
N CYS A 115 5.51 -17.13 4.33
CA CYS A 115 6.80 -17.40 3.72
C CYS A 115 7.82 -17.95 4.73
N GLU A 116 7.86 -17.43 5.95
CA GLU A 116 8.69 -17.95 7.03
C GLU A 116 8.31 -19.40 7.38
N MET A 117 7.03 -19.72 7.39
CA MET A 117 6.52 -21.07 7.69
C MET A 117 6.82 -22.07 6.56
N LEU A 118 6.64 -21.67 5.29
CA LEU A 118 6.76 -22.58 4.15
C LEU A 118 8.21 -22.74 3.65
N TYR A 119 9.03 -21.69 3.78
CA TYR A 119 10.33 -21.61 3.09
C TYR A 119 11.51 -21.30 4.02
N ASP A 120 11.29 -21.06 5.32
CA ASP A 120 12.32 -20.55 6.25
C ASP A 120 13.00 -19.25 5.72
N GLU A 121 12.26 -18.50 4.91
CA GLU A 121 12.65 -17.24 4.26
C GLU A 121 11.47 -16.28 4.29
N THR A 122 11.69 -15.02 3.93
CA THR A 122 10.63 -14.02 3.90
C THR A 122 10.65 -13.23 2.59
N VAL A 123 9.57 -12.49 2.31
CA VAL A 123 9.50 -11.59 1.16
C VAL A 123 10.42 -10.40 1.39
N ALA A 124 11.41 -10.24 0.51
CA ALA A 124 12.43 -9.19 0.55
C ALA A 124 12.05 -7.95 -0.30
N ASN A 125 10.91 -7.97 -0.98
CA ASN A 125 10.39 -6.86 -1.77
C ASN A 125 10.20 -5.63 -0.88
N ASN A 126 10.68 -4.47 -1.32
CA ASN A 126 10.31 -3.22 -0.69
C ASN A 126 8.79 -3.00 -0.81
N TYR A 127 8.22 -2.22 0.09
CA TYR A 127 6.78 -1.97 0.05
C TYR A 127 6.44 -0.52 0.39
N LEU A 128 5.29 -0.07 -0.10
CA LEU A 128 4.71 1.25 0.18
C LEU A 128 3.30 1.06 0.73
N ASP A 129 3.06 1.69 1.88
CA ASP A 129 1.75 1.72 2.51
C ASP A 129 1.02 3.01 2.12
N THR A 130 -0.09 2.88 1.39
CA THR A 130 -0.84 4.03 0.90
C THR A 130 -1.60 4.77 2.01
N LEU A 131 -1.81 4.19 3.19
CA LEU A 131 -2.45 4.88 4.31
C LEU A 131 -1.59 6.03 4.86
N PRO A 132 -0.33 5.84 5.30
CA PRO A 132 0.53 6.96 5.68
C PRO A 132 0.87 7.87 4.50
N PHE A 133 0.97 7.32 3.28
CA PHE A 133 1.19 8.13 2.07
C PHE A 133 0.01 9.10 1.84
N SER A 134 -1.23 8.64 1.96
CA SER A 134 -2.43 9.49 1.82
C SER A 134 -2.50 10.59 2.87
N ARG A 135 -2.14 10.28 4.13
CA ARG A 135 -2.10 11.29 5.20
C ARG A 135 -1.11 12.42 4.91
N LYS A 136 -0.02 12.10 4.24
CA LYS A 136 0.98 13.10 3.82
C LYS A 136 0.46 13.93 2.63
N LYS A 137 -0.17 13.29 1.64
CA LYS A 137 -0.63 13.95 0.41
C LYS A 137 -1.94 14.72 0.60
N LEU A 138 -2.80 14.26 1.48
CA LEU A 138 -4.14 14.82 1.74
C LEU A 138 -4.32 15.20 3.23
N PRO A 139 -3.51 16.10 3.81
CA PRO A 139 -3.51 16.36 5.25
C PRO A 139 -4.84 16.92 5.77
N ASN A 140 -5.67 17.48 4.92
CA ASN A 140 -6.96 18.04 5.27
C ASN A 140 -8.12 17.04 5.15
N LEU A 141 -7.88 15.82 4.66
CA LEU A 141 -8.92 14.79 4.60
C LEU A 141 -9.15 14.22 6.02
N ALA A 142 -10.41 14.21 6.46
CA ALA A 142 -10.73 13.81 7.84
C ALA A 142 -10.52 12.33 8.14
N LYS A 143 -10.65 11.48 7.12
CA LYS A 143 -10.47 10.01 7.22
C LYS A 143 -9.73 9.50 5.99
N HIS A 144 -8.93 8.45 6.16
CA HIS A 144 -8.04 7.94 5.12
C HIS A 144 -8.23 6.43 4.87
N ARG A 145 -9.41 5.86 5.14
CA ARG A 145 -9.72 4.50 4.69
C ARG A 145 -9.78 4.47 3.16
N LEU A 146 -9.57 3.33 2.55
CA LEU A 146 -9.60 3.20 1.09
C LEU A 146 -10.90 3.75 0.48
N ALA A 147 -12.05 3.48 1.11
CA ALA A 147 -13.34 4.04 0.69
C ALA A 147 -13.41 5.58 0.81
N ASP A 148 -12.77 6.18 1.82
CA ASP A 148 -12.73 7.64 1.98
C ASP A 148 -11.87 8.28 0.88
N LEU A 149 -10.75 7.64 0.49
CA LEU A 149 -9.91 8.06 -0.63
C LEU A 149 -10.63 7.91 -1.97
N ALA A 150 -11.31 6.78 -2.19
CA ALA A 150 -12.12 6.55 -3.38
C ALA A 150 -13.22 7.63 -3.52
N ALA A 151 -13.91 7.93 -2.43
CA ALA A 151 -14.92 8.99 -2.42
C ALA A 151 -14.33 10.37 -2.73
N HIS A 152 -13.16 10.70 -2.16
CA HIS A 152 -12.45 11.96 -2.42
C HIS A 152 -12.13 12.14 -3.91
N TYR A 153 -11.73 11.06 -4.58
CA TYR A 153 -11.37 11.07 -6.00
C TYR A 153 -12.52 10.70 -6.95
N ASN A 154 -13.75 10.54 -6.44
CA ASN A 154 -14.92 10.10 -7.21
C ASN A 154 -14.70 8.75 -7.94
N ILE A 155 -13.97 7.83 -7.32
CA ILE A 155 -13.76 6.48 -7.80
C ILE A 155 -14.93 5.61 -7.31
N SER A 156 -15.58 4.84 -8.24
CA SER A 156 -16.61 3.88 -7.87
C SER A 156 -16.03 2.80 -6.95
N THR A 157 -16.76 2.47 -5.89
CA THR A 157 -16.47 1.36 -4.97
C THR A 157 -17.39 0.16 -5.21
N GLU A 158 -18.03 0.08 -6.36
CA GLU A 158 -18.82 -1.08 -6.74
C GLU A 158 -17.93 -2.33 -6.76
N GLY A 159 -18.35 -3.38 -6.06
CA GLY A 159 -17.56 -4.60 -5.88
C GLY A 159 -16.45 -4.50 -4.85
N ALA A 160 -16.37 -3.43 -4.04
CA ALA A 160 -15.47 -3.37 -2.88
C ALA A 160 -15.70 -4.55 -1.91
N HIS A 161 -14.70 -4.84 -1.07
CA HIS A 161 -14.63 -6.03 -0.23
C HIS A 161 -14.47 -7.35 -1.02
N ARG A 162 -13.84 -7.23 -2.19
CA ARG A 162 -13.21 -8.31 -2.93
C ARG A 162 -11.81 -7.82 -3.26
N ALA A 163 -10.82 -8.57 -2.86
CA ALA A 163 -9.41 -8.15 -2.88
C ALA A 163 -8.96 -7.58 -4.24
N LEU A 164 -9.40 -8.14 -5.37
CA LEU A 164 -9.04 -7.61 -6.69
C LEU A 164 -9.59 -6.19 -6.94
N ASN A 165 -10.85 -5.94 -6.56
CA ASN A 165 -11.44 -4.62 -6.72
C ASN A 165 -10.76 -3.59 -5.81
N ASP A 166 -10.41 -4.00 -4.59
CA ASP A 166 -9.69 -3.13 -3.64
C ASP A 166 -8.27 -2.82 -4.15
N CYS A 167 -7.59 -3.76 -4.79
CA CYS A 167 -6.33 -3.50 -5.52
C CYS A 167 -6.50 -2.45 -6.61
N ILE A 168 -7.54 -2.56 -7.45
CA ILE A 168 -7.82 -1.62 -8.55
C ILE A 168 -8.17 -0.22 -8.00
N ILE A 169 -8.99 -0.15 -6.95
CA ILE A 169 -9.35 1.10 -6.29
C ILE A 169 -8.09 1.76 -5.69
N ASN A 170 -7.26 0.97 -5.00
CA ASN A 170 -6.03 1.46 -4.39
C ASN A 170 -5.03 1.96 -5.44
N GLN A 171 -4.87 1.24 -6.55
CA GLN A 171 -4.05 1.66 -7.68
C GLN A 171 -4.49 3.04 -8.20
N LYS A 172 -5.79 3.22 -8.48
CA LYS A 172 -6.33 4.51 -8.96
C LYS A 172 -6.11 5.63 -7.94
N CYS A 173 -6.36 5.36 -6.66
CA CYS A 173 -6.11 6.34 -5.59
C CYS A 173 -4.62 6.70 -5.52
N PHE A 174 -3.72 5.73 -5.63
CA PHE A 174 -2.28 5.95 -5.54
C PHE A 174 -1.76 6.83 -6.69
N GLU A 175 -2.22 6.58 -7.93
CA GLU A 175 -1.88 7.41 -9.09
C GLU A 175 -2.42 8.84 -9.00
N LEU A 176 -3.58 9.03 -8.39
CA LEU A 176 -4.14 10.37 -8.19
C LEU A 176 -3.45 11.10 -7.05
N MET A 177 -3.11 10.41 -5.95
CA MET A 177 -2.35 10.99 -4.84
C MET A 177 -0.97 11.49 -5.27
N GLU A 178 -0.32 10.84 -6.24
CA GLU A 178 0.97 11.35 -6.75
C GLU A 178 0.82 12.70 -7.45
N LYS A 179 -0.32 12.92 -8.11
CA LYS A 179 -0.61 14.20 -8.81
C LYS A 179 -0.95 15.33 -7.83
N GLU A 180 -1.27 14.99 -6.58
CA GLU A 180 -1.47 16.01 -5.54
C GLU A 180 -0.18 16.79 -5.33
N ILE A 181 -0.28 18.10 -5.46
CA ILE A 181 0.81 18.99 -5.12
C ILE A 181 1.05 18.83 -3.62
N ASP A 182 2.27 18.54 -3.23
CA ASP A 182 2.65 18.56 -1.80
C ASP A 182 2.32 19.96 -1.26
N GLN A 183 1.15 20.10 -0.65
CA GLN A 183 0.66 21.40 -0.13
C GLN A 183 1.63 21.99 0.88
N ASN A 184 2.49 21.17 1.48
CA ASN A 184 3.62 21.63 2.30
C ASN A 184 4.75 22.28 1.48
N ILE A 185 4.76 22.13 0.15
CA ILE A 185 5.83 22.70 -0.72
C ILE A 185 5.36 23.99 -1.41
N SER A 186 4.04 24.21 -1.62
CA SER A 186 3.58 25.20 -2.58
C SER A 186 3.37 26.63 -2.04
N GLU A 187 3.33 26.87 -0.71
CA GLU A 187 2.95 28.22 -0.22
C GLU A 187 3.71 28.74 0.99
N LYS A 188 4.81 28.10 1.43
CA LYS A 188 5.62 28.75 2.48
C LYS A 188 6.34 29.95 1.90
N THR A 189 5.91 31.13 2.29
CA THR A 189 6.61 32.38 2.00
C THR A 189 7.62 32.68 3.10
N CYS A 190 8.77 33.19 2.73
CA CYS A 190 9.80 33.61 3.64
C CYS A 190 9.31 34.80 4.49
N PRO A 191 9.28 34.69 5.83
CA PRO A 191 8.81 35.78 6.69
C PRO A 191 9.75 37.01 6.68
N LYS A 192 10.98 36.86 6.13
CA LYS A 192 11.94 37.96 6.04
C LYS A 192 11.83 38.77 4.75
N CYS A 193 11.53 38.14 3.60
CA CYS A 193 11.59 38.84 2.31
C CYS A 193 10.41 38.53 1.39
N GLY A 194 9.43 37.71 1.81
CA GLY A 194 8.26 37.37 1.00
C GLY A 194 8.52 36.38 -0.15
N SER A 195 9.78 36.00 -0.42
CA SER A 195 10.07 35.01 -1.45
C SER A 195 9.62 33.61 -1.02
N GLN A 196 9.42 32.70 -1.96
CA GLN A 196 9.06 31.31 -1.65
C GLN A 196 10.14 30.60 -0.85
N LEU A 197 9.74 29.69 0.04
CA LEU A 197 10.61 28.72 0.68
C LEU A 197 10.60 27.42 -0.14
N LYS A 198 11.79 26.87 -0.41
CA LYS A 198 11.93 25.56 -1.09
C LYS A 198 12.61 24.56 -0.16
N LEU A 199 12.16 23.30 -0.24
CA LEU A 199 12.79 22.18 0.43
C LEU A 199 14.22 22.00 -0.11
N ARG A 200 15.19 21.82 0.79
CA ARG A 200 16.60 21.60 0.49
C ARG A 200 17.15 20.51 1.39
N ASN A 201 18.09 19.72 0.87
CA ASN A 201 18.82 18.73 1.65
C ASN A 201 20.11 19.37 2.20
N GLY A 202 20.27 19.35 3.53
CA GLY A 202 21.48 19.77 4.23
C GLY A 202 22.17 18.59 4.91
N ILE A 203 23.34 18.82 5.48
CA ILE A 203 24.13 17.79 6.21
C ILE A 203 23.42 17.24 7.45
N TYR A 204 22.43 17.97 7.98
CA TYR A 204 21.62 17.58 9.15
C TYR A 204 20.19 17.15 8.78
N GLY A 205 19.89 16.93 7.49
CA GLY A 205 18.57 16.55 6.99
C GLY A 205 17.90 17.65 6.15
N GLU A 206 16.62 17.43 5.85
CA GLU A 206 15.83 18.35 5.02
C GLU A 206 15.44 19.61 5.79
N PHE A 207 15.45 20.76 5.12
CA PHE A 207 15.04 22.06 5.65
C PHE A 207 14.43 22.93 4.55
N TYR A 208 13.63 23.91 4.93
CA TYR A 208 13.14 24.94 4.02
C TYR A 208 14.16 26.09 3.91
N GLY A 209 14.64 26.37 2.70
CA GLY A 209 15.52 27.49 2.40
C GLY A 209 14.86 28.53 1.52
N CYS A 210 15.09 29.82 1.82
CA CYS A 210 14.55 30.93 1.02
C CYS A 210 15.12 30.94 -0.41
N THR A 211 14.26 31.14 -1.40
CA THR A 211 14.68 31.27 -2.82
C THR A 211 15.37 32.61 -3.10
N GLY A 212 15.25 33.59 -2.21
CA GLY A 212 15.98 34.86 -2.28
C GLY A 212 17.45 34.78 -1.90
N PHE A 213 18.00 33.58 -1.62
CA PHE A 213 19.45 33.41 -1.42
C PHE A 213 20.25 33.84 -2.67
N PRO A 214 21.39 34.54 -2.50
CA PRO A 214 22.12 34.84 -1.28
C PRO A 214 21.67 36.09 -0.51
N ALA A 215 20.76 36.92 -1.08
CA ALA A 215 20.31 38.16 -0.44
C ALA A 215 19.49 37.89 0.83
N CYS A 216 18.68 36.83 0.86
CA CYS A 216 17.96 36.32 2.03
C CYS A 216 18.45 34.94 2.40
N ARG A 217 18.94 34.79 3.66
CA ARG A 217 19.48 33.54 4.18
C ARG A 217 18.54 32.84 5.17
N TYR A 218 17.23 33.12 5.11
CA TYR A 218 16.28 32.49 6.00
C TYR A 218 16.16 30.99 5.73
N THR A 219 16.17 30.21 6.80
CA THR A 219 15.92 28.77 6.81
C THR A 219 14.96 28.39 7.92
N GLU A 220 14.19 27.33 7.73
CA GLU A 220 13.24 26.76 8.69
C GLU A 220 13.39 25.24 8.71
N ASN A 221 13.56 24.65 9.90
CA ASN A 221 13.65 23.20 10.05
C ASN A 221 12.25 22.56 9.87
N ILE A 222 12.22 21.37 9.29
CA ILE A 222 11.01 20.56 9.22
C ILE A 222 10.80 19.97 10.63
N LYS A 223 9.60 20.23 11.20
CA LYS A 223 9.21 19.65 12.48
C LYS A 223 8.65 18.25 12.28
#